data_cb392985245a805f8c3dbd5c78447ab5
#
_entry.id   cb392985245a805f8c3dbd5c78447ab5
#
_cell.length_a   1.000
_cell.length_b   1.000
_cell.length_c   1.000
_cell.angle_alpha   90.00
_cell.angle_beta   90.00
_cell.angle_gamma   90.00
#
_symmetry.space_group_name_H-M   'P 1'
#
loop_
_entity.id
_entity.type
_entity.pdbx_description
1 polymer ?
#
loop_
_entity_poly.entity_id
_entity_poly.type
_entity_poly.pdbx_seq_one_letter_code
_entity_poly.pdbx_strand_id
1 'polypeptide(L)'
;MNSKVVPIKSLLTPCDDFPTLSMSKETIVVIGAGVIGLSTALCIQQHLTPTQSILLVARDFPSETSVNYASPWAGAHYRPVPGSSPQALREADQAQRTYEFLKRTAVAEPGAGINFVEGIEHLEAPPPEYLDQQSVRNVYSHLDKFQVLGKEEVPTGVVWGVKYGTYVINSPVYCAHLLRKFVLKGGETRQYTLANLKEAFSMAGNVKTVVNCSGSGFEDPKSFIIRGQTCLVRNPVSKTITRQNTDGSWSFCIPRPLEGGTIIGGTKEPNNWDPNPSLETRQRLLANATKWFPFTSESGGQFDVIRDIVGRRPAREGGLRIEAEKLADDRYIVHGYGAGGRGFELSRGVAEDIVAAMLEKRLLQAKASL
;
A
#
# COMPACT_ATOMS: atom_id res chain seq x y z
N MET A 1 17.78 -85.16 30.66
CA MET A 1 17.14 -84.23 31.59
C MET A 1 16.73 -83.03 30.75
N ASN A 2 15.44 -82.96 30.46
CA ASN A 2 14.84 -81.88 29.59
C ASN A 2 14.36 -80.75 30.46
N SER A 3 14.90 -79.58 30.35
CA SER A 3 14.35 -78.38 30.94
C SER A 3 13.46 -77.60 29.92
N LYS A 4 12.16 -77.54 30.19
CA LYS A 4 11.18 -76.82 29.40
C LYS A 4 11.29 -75.34 29.77
N VAL A 5 11.59 -74.51 28.76
CA VAL A 5 11.43 -73.03 28.87
C VAL A 5 9.99 -72.67 28.55
N VAL A 6 9.30 -71.96 29.46
CA VAL A 6 7.97 -71.46 29.28
C VAL A 6 8.09 -70.03 28.72
N PRO A 7 7.44 -69.66 27.61
CA PRO A 7 7.47 -68.28 27.14
C PRO A 7 6.49 -67.40 27.89
N ILE A 8 6.97 -66.25 28.42
CA ILE A 8 6.17 -65.19 29.02
C ILE A 8 5.47 -64.43 27.87
N LYS A 9 4.16 -64.55 27.75
CA LYS A 9 3.34 -63.67 26.91
C LYS A 9 3.26 -62.33 27.61
N SER A 10 3.85 -61.29 27.00
CA SER A 10 3.65 -59.92 27.40
C SER A 10 2.24 -59.45 26.98
N LEU A 11 1.42 -59.17 27.96
CA LEU A 11 0.16 -58.44 27.80
C LEU A 11 0.51 -56.96 27.63
N LEU A 12 0.76 -56.50 26.41
CA LEU A 12 0.68 -55.11 26.03
C LEU A 12 -0.68 -54.92 25.36
N THR A 13 -1.63 -54.36 26.07
CA THR A 13 -2.85 -53.77 25.51
C THR A 13 -2.45 -52.61 24.64
N PRO A 14 -2.98 -52.45 23.41
CA PRO A 14 -2.80 -51.25 22.65
C PRO A 14 -3.50 -50.08 23.41
N CYS A 15 -2.75 -49.04 23.71
CA CYS A 15 -3.38 -47.74 24.08
C CYS A 15 -4.26 -47.35 22.89
N ASP A 16 -5.54 -47.21 23.13
CA ASP A 16 -6.48 -46.59 22.21
C ASP A 16 -5.96 -45.18 21.91
N ASP A 17 -5.45 -44.99 20.70
CA ASP A 17 -5.23 -43.68 20.10
C ASP A 17 -6.62 -42.98 20.04
N PHE A 18 -6.93 -42.20 21.06
CA PHE A 18 -8.01 -41.24 20.94
C PHE A 18 -7.65 -40.33 19.76
N PRO A 19 -8.48 -40.24 18.73
CA PRO A 19 -8.25 -39.26 17.68
C PRO A 19 -8.32 -37.89 18.35
N THR A 20 -7.17 -37.24 18.50
CA THR A 20 -7.15 -35.83 18.80
C THR A 20 -7.93 -35.15 17.69
N LEU A 21 -9.18 -34.77 17.98
CA LEU A 21 -9.97 -33.88 17.14
C LEU A 21 -9.12 -32.62 16.95
N SER A 22 -8.35 -32.59 15.88
CA SER A 22 -7.69 -31.39 15.42
C SER A 22 -8.79 -30.40 15.08
N MET A 23 -9.13 -29.56 16.04
CA MET A 23 -10.05 -28.45 15.79
C MET A 23 -9.45 -27.66 14.62
N SER A 24 -10.17 -27.62 13.50
CA SER A 24 -9.74 -26.85 12.34
C SER A 24 -9.50 -25.39 12.76
N LYS A 25 -8.31 -24.88 12.45
CA LYS A 25 -7.96 -23.49 12.77
C LYS A 25 -9.00 -22.55 12.16
N GLU A 26 -9.36 -21.50 12.87
CA GLU A 26 -10.11 -20.40 12.31
C GLU A 26 -9.23 -19.66 11.30
N THR A 27 -9.69 -19.54 10.06
CA THR A 27 -8.94 -18.86 9.01
C THR A 27 -9.48 -17.44 8.81
N ILE A 28 -8.61 -16.45 8.94
CA ILE A 28 -8.89 -15.08 8.54
C ILE A 28 -8.53 -14.95 7.06
N VAL A 29 -9.49 -14.54 6.24
CA VAL A 29 -9.26 -14.33 4.80
C VAL A 29 -9.04 -12.85 4.53
N VAL A 30 -7.90 -12.50 3.95
CA VAL A 30 -7.60 -11.16 3.46
C VAL A 30 -7.75 -11.14 1.95
N ILE A 31 -8.55 -10.22 1.42
CA ILE A 31 -8.80 -10.06 -0.01
C ILE A 31 -7.95 -8.93 -0.57
N GLY A 32 -7.16 -9.23 -1.61
CA GLY A 32 -6.35 -8.27 -2.34
C GLY A 32 -4.88 -8.25 -1.90
N ALA A 33 -3.98 -8.51 -2.85
CA ALA A 33 -2.53 -8.50 -2.66
C ALA A 33 -1.87 -7.18 -3.08
N GLY A 34 -2.61 -6.07 -3.04
CA GLY A 34 -2.08 -4.71 -3.15
C GLY A 34 -1.34 -4.28 -1.88
N VAL A 35 -0.72 -3.10 -1.91
CA VAL A 35 0.08 -2.60 -0.78
C VAL A 35 -0.69 -2.55 0.55
N ILE A 36 -1.98 -2.18 0.53
CA ILE A 36 -2.82 -2.17 1.74
C ILE A 36 -3.08 -3.60 2.22
N GLY A 37 -3.52 -4.52 1.35
CA GLY A 37 -3.81 -5.89 1.73
C GLY A 37 -2.59 -6.65 2.26
N LEU A 38 -1.43 -6.50 1.61
CA LEU A 38 -0.16 -7.09 2.06
C LEU A 38 0.28 -6.51 3.43
N SER A 39 0.18 -5.19 3.62
CA SER A 39 0.49 -4.55 4.89
C SER A 39 -0.46 -5.02 6.00
N THR A 40 -1.75 -5.12 5.69
CA THR A 40 -2.79 -5.60 6.63
C THR A 40 -2.56 -7.05 7.00
N ALA A 41 -2.30 -7.93 6.04
CA ALA A 41 -2.02 -9.33 6.29
C ALA A 41 -0.81 -9.52 7.21
N LEU A 42 0.27 -8.77 7.00
CA LEU A 42 1.45 -8.77 7.87
C LEU A 42 1.15 -8.22 9.27
N CYS A 43 0.29 -7.21 9.40
CA CYS A 43 -0.14 -6.71 10.71
C CYS A 43 -0.98 -7.75 11.45
N ILE A 44 -1.95 -8.38 10.78
CA ILE A 44 -2.80 -9.43 11.37
C ILE A 44 -1.94 -10.60 11.86
N GLN A 45 -0.95 -11.07 11.07
CA GLN A 45 -0.05 -12.16 11.47
C GLN A 45 0.64 -11.93 12.82
N GLN A 46 0.83 -10.69 13.23
CA GLN A 46 1.44 -10.37 14.52
C GLN A 46 0.50 -10.63 15.71
N HIS A 47 -0.80 -10.79 15.48
CA HIS A 47 -1.85 -10.95 16.47
C HIS A 47 -2.57 -12.29 16.40
N LEU A 48 -2.15 -13.20 15.50
CA LEU A 48 -2.76 -14.54 15.40
C LEU A 48 -2.50 -15.36 16.64
N THR A 49 -3.53 -16.07 17.08
CA THR A 49 -3.42 -17.11 18.10
C THR A 49 -2.96 -18.43 17.47
N PRO A 50 -2.50 -19.42 18.26
CA PRO A 50 -2.16 -20.74 17.74
C PRO A 50 -3.32 -21.46 17.02
N THR A 51 -4.56 -21.08 17.34
CA THR A 51 -5.79 -21.63 16.76
C THR A 51 -6.27 -20.87 15.52
N GLN A 52 -5.57 -19.83 15.12
CA GLN A 52 -5.87 -19.03 13.93
C GLN A 52 -4.84 -19.22 12.82
N SER A 53 -5.27 -19.02 11.59
CA SER A 53 -4.46 -18.95 10.38
C SER A 53 -4.89 -17.78 9.51
N ILE A 54 -4.10 -17.45 8.50
CA ILE A 54 -4.40 -16.35 7.58
C ILE A 54 -4.18 -16.78 6.14
N LEU A 55 -5.16 -16.51 5.29
CA LEU A 55 -5.15 -16.77 3.86
C LEU A 55 -5.31 -15.45 3.09
N LEU A 56 -4.35 -15.13 2.24
CA LEU A 56 -4.42 -13.99 1.32
C LEU A 56 -4.96 -14.47 -0.03
N VAL A 57 -6.13 -13.96 -0.41
CA VAL A 57 -6.80 -14.28 -1.68
C VAL A 57 -6.77 -13.06 -2.58
N ALA A 58 -6.29 -13.20 -3.81
CA ALA A 58 -6.28 -12.11 -4.77
C ALA A 58 -6.35 -12.61 -6.21
N ARG A 59 -6.90 -11.79 -7.10
CA ARG A 59 -6.84 -12.02 -8.54
C ARG A 59 -5.42 -11.82 -9.08
N ASP A 60 -4.80 -10.70 -8.67
CA ASP A 60 -3.45 -10.29 -9.09
C ASP A 60 -2.51 -10.28 -7.88
N PHE A 61 -1.31 -10.80 -8.04
CA PHE A 61 -0.23 -10.81 -7.06
C PHE A 61 0.96 -9.95 -7.54
N PRO A 62 1.92 -9.58 -6.67
CA PRO A 62 3.18 -8.96 -7.08
C PRO A 62 3.85 -9.79 -8.19
N SER A 63 4.26 -9.14 -9.27
CA SER A 63 4.68 -9.61 -10.59
C SER A 63 3.63 -9.55 -11.69
N GLU A 64 2.35 -9.47 -11.37
CA GLU A 64 1.30 -9.29 -12.36
C GLU A 64 1.29 -7.85 -12.92
N THR A 65 0.90 -7.73 -14.19
CA THR A 65 0.95 -6.47 -14.95
C THR A 65 -0.43 -5.92 -15.32
N SER A 66 -1.48 -6.38 -14.66
CA SER A 66 -2.85 -5.90 -14.89
C SER A 66 -2.99 -4.41 -14.62
N VAL A 67 -3.67 -3.69 -15.51
CA VAL A 67 -4.03 -2.27 -15.33
C VAL A 67 -4.92 -2.05 -14.09
N ASN A 68 -5.64 -3.08 -13.67
CA ASN A 68 -6.51 -3.06 -12.50
C ASN A 68 -5.76 -3.39 -11.18
N TYR A 69 -4.51 -3.84 -11.26
CA TYR A 69 -3.64 -4.05 -10.10
C TYR A 69 -2.80 -2.78 -9.88
N ALA A 70 -3.37 -1.79 -9.17
CA ALA A 70 -2.81 -0.45 -9.11
C ALA A 70 -1.44 -0.35 -8.41
N SER A 71 -1.16 -1.19 -7.41
CA SER A 71 0.02 -1.05 -6.53
C SER A 71 1.37 -1.05 -7.26
N PRO A 72 1.68 -1.94 -8.21
CA PRO A 72 2.98 -1.92 -8.93
C PRO A 72 3.20 -0.66 -9.78
N TRP A 73 2.13 0.02 -10.13
CA TRP A 73 2.17 1.18 -11.04
C TRP A 73 2.40 2.51 -10.31
N ALA A 74 2.29 2.54 -8.98
CA ALA A 74 2.59 3.73 -8.20
C ALA A 74 4.04 4.16 -8.36
N GLY A 75 4.34 5.46 -8.20
CA GLY A 75 5.68 6.01 -8.25
C GLY A 75 6.71 5.29 -7.39
N ALA A 76 6.61 5.18 -6.06
CA ALA A 76 5.78 5.96 -5.16
C ALA A 76 6.66 6.85 -4.29
N HIS A 77 6.11 7.91 -3.75
CA HIS A 77 6.77 8.74 -2.75
C HIS A 77 5.75 9.20 -1.70
N TYR A 78 6.23 9.73 -0.60
CA TYR A 78 5.37 10.42 0.35
C TYR A 78 5.32 11.91 0.02
N ARG A 79 4.11 12.42 -0.09
CA ARG A 79 3.80 13.83 -0.25
C ARG A 79 2.73 14.22 0.76
N PRO A 80 3.06 15.00 1.79
CA PRO A 80 2.07 15.47 2.76
C PRO A 80 0.95 16.26 2.08
N VAL A 81 -0.26 16.12 2.59
CA VAL A 81 -1.42 16.86 2.09
C VAL A 81 -2.05 17.59 3.27
N PRO A 82 -1.85 18.92 3.38
CA PRO A 82 -2.51 19.72 4.40
C PRO A 82 -4.03 19.64 4.30
N GLY A 83 -4.70 19.67 5.44
CA GLY A 83 -6.14 19.65 5.50
C GLY A 83 -6.65 19.70 6.95
N SER A 84 -7.90 20.15 7.14
CA SER A 84 -8.54 20.33 8.45
C SER A 84 -9.76 19.44 8.66
N SER A 85 -10.24 18.76 7.62
CA SER A 85 -11.40 17.87 7.76
C SER A 85 -11.06 16.65 8.64
N PRO A 86 -12.04 16.05 9.34
CA PRO A 86 -11.80 14.85 10.13
C PRO A 86 -11.15 13.70 9.34
N GLN A 87 -11.45 13.59 8.04
CA GLN A 87 -10.82 12.62 7.17
C GLN A 87 -9.36 12.98 6.88
N ALA A 88 -9.08 14.24 6.54
CA ALA A 88 -7.72 14.71 6.28
C ALA A 88 -6.80 14.49 7.50
N LEU A 89 -7.31 14.76 8.70
CA LEU A 89 -6.58 14.52 9.95
C LEU A 89 -6.31 13.03 10.20
N ARG A 90 -7.28 12.15 9.95
CA ARG A 90 -7.04 10.69 10.03
C ARG A 90 -6.00 10.24 9.01
N GLU A 91 -6.09 10.69 7.77
CA GLU A 91 -5.12 10.35 6.73
C GLU A 91 -3.73 10.90 7.04
N ALA A 92 -3.63 12.07 7.67
CA ALA A 92 -2.34 12.63 8.13
C ALA A 92 -1.70 11.74 9.20
N ASP A 93 -2.46 11.28 10.19
CA ASP A 93 -2.00 10.34 11.21
C ASP A 93 -1.57 9.00 10.59
N GLN A 94 -2.38 8.42 9.70
CA GLN A 94 -2.03 7.18 8.98
C GLN A 94 -0.75 7.34 8.17
N ALA A 95 -0.58 8.47 7.50
CA ALA A 95 0.61 8.77 6.72
C ALA A 95 1.86 8.93 7.61
N GLN A 96 1.74 9.59 8.76
CA GLN A 96 2.84 9.74 9.72
C GLN A 96 3.27 8.37 10.27
N ARG A 97 2.33 7.52 10.69
CA ARG A 97 2.64 6.16 11.15
C ARG A 97 3.31 5.33 10.05
N THR A 98 2.87 5.49 8.80
CA THR A 98 3.49 4.84 7.64
C THR A 98 4.91 5.36 7.42
N TYR A 99 5.13 6.67 7.48
CA TYR A 99 6.45 7.29 7.34
C TYR A 99 7.45 6.73 8.36
N GLU A 100 7.08 6.72 9.64
CA GLU A 100 7.92 6.20 10.71
C GLU A 100 8.21 4.70 10.56
N PHE A 101 7.22 3.93 10.14
CA PHE A 101 7.42 2.50 9.85
C PHE A 101 8.41 2.29 8.70
N LEU A 102 8.24 3.02 7.58
CA LEU A 102 9.10 2.90 6.42
C LEU A 102 10.52 3.42 6.69
N LYS A 103 10.68 4.43 7.55
CA LYS A 103 12.00 4.95 7.98
C LYS A 103 12.79 3.84 8.70
N ARG A 104 12.17 3.12 9.60
CA ARG A 104 12.79 1.96 10.27
C ARG A 104 13.04 0.81 9.31
N THR A 105 12.09 0.52 8.42
CA THR A 105 12.20 -0.57 7.44
C THR A 105 13.34 -0.33 6.44
N ALA A 106 13.53 0.89 5.95
CA ALA A 106 14.60 1.23 5.03
C ALA A 106 16.00 0.92 5.60
N VAL A 107 16.19 1.12 6.90
CA VAL A 107 17.44 0.80 7.61
C VAL A 107 17.60 -0.70 7.86
N ALA A 108 16.53 -1.33 8.36
CA ALA A 108 16.57 -2.74 8.77
C ALA A 108 16.54 -3.71 7.59
N GLU A 109 15.98 -3.31 6.46
CA GLU A 109 15.69 -4.17 5.31
C GLU A 109 16.07 -3.45 3.98
N PRO A 110 17.36 -3.26 3.68
CA PRO A 110 17.80 -2.47 2.51
C PRO A 110 17.26 -2.99 1.16
N GLY A 111 16.95 -4.29 1.07
CA GLY A 111 16.34 -4.91 -0.10
C GLY A 111 14.84 -4.66 -0.27
N ALA A 112 14.19 -3.93 0.64
CA ALA A 112 12.76 -3.65 0.57
C ALA A 112 12.37 -2.67 -0.56
N GLY A 113 13.34 -2.02 -1.20
CA GLY A 113 13.06 -1.05 -2.26
C GLY A 113 12.56 0.30 -1.75
N ILE A 114 13.02 0.71 -0.55
CA ILE A 114 12.72 2.01 0.07
C ILE A 114 14.00 2.80 0.18
N ASN A 115 13.96 4.10 -0.16
CA ASN A 115 15.06 5.02 0.09
C ASN A 115 14.54 6.36 0.60
N PHE A 116 15.34 7.09 1.37
CA PHE A 116 15.02 8.43 1.86
C PHE A 116 15.81 9.45 1.06
N VAL A 117 15.10 10.44 0.54
CA VAL A 117 15.63 11.49 -0.34
C VAL A 117 15.04 12.86 0.02
N GLU A 118 15.59 13.91 -0.56
CA GLU A 118 14.96 15.23 -0.52
C GLU A 118 13.70 15.24 -1.41
N GLY A 119 12.60 15.75 -0.88
CA GLY A 119 11.38 16.07 -1.60
C GLY A 119 11.21 17.56 -1.75
N ILE A 120 10.79 18.01 -2.93
CA ILE A 120 10.49 19.42 -3.23
C ILE A 120 9.07 19.49 -3.79
N GLU A 121 8.27 20.40 -3.26
CA GLU A 121 6.97 20.75 -3.83
C GLU A 121 6.92 22.20 -4.26
N HIS A 122 6.33 22.43 -5.43
CA HIS A 122 6.06 23.73 -5.99
C HIS A 122 4.59 23.83 -6.40
N LEU A 123 3.85 24.78 -5.89
CA LEU A 123 2.45 24.99 -6.22
C LEU A 123 2.26 26.38 -6.84
N GLU A 124 1.70 26.43 -8.05
CA GLU A 124 1.34 27.67 -8.73
C GLU A 124 -0.02 28.20 -8.27
N ALA A 125 -0.95 27.31 -7.89
CA ALA A 125 -2.28 27.63 -7.40
C ALA A 125 -2.59 26.80 -6.14
N PRO A 126 -1.89 27.05 -5.01
CA PRO A 126 -2.07 26.27 -3.78
C PRO A 126 -3.49 26.40 -3.25
N PRO A 127 -4.14 25.27 -2.85
CA PRO A 127 -5.35 25.31 -2.05
C PRO A 127 -5.14 26.09 -0.74
N PRO A 128 -6.20 26.67 -0.14
CA PRO A 128 -6.08 27.47 1.08
C PRO A 128 -5.35 26.78 2.24
N GLU A 129 -5.50 25.46 2.36
CA GLU A 129 -4.87 24.66 3.42
C GLU A 129 -3.34 24.66 3.35
N TYR A 130 -2.76 24.87 2.16
CA TYR A 130 -1.30 25.02 1.98
C TYR A 130 -0.80 26.40 2.40
N LEU A 131 -1.68 27.38 2.50
CA LEU A 131 -1.37 28.73 2.97
C LEU A 131 -1.64 28.90 4.47
N ASP A 132 -2.38 27.97 5.08
CA ASP A 132 -2.61 27.93 6.52
C ASP A 132 -1.42 27.27 7.24
N GLN A 133 -0.72 28.06 8.05
CA GLN A 133 0.49 27.60 8.75
C GLN A 133 0.24 26.39 9.68
N GLN A 134 -0.95 26.33 10.31
CA GLN A 134 -1.26 25.22 11.22
C GLN A 134 -1.49 23.93 10.44
N SER A 135 -2.25 23.96 9.36
CA SER A 135 -2.48 22.83 8.47
C SER A 135 -1.17 22.30 7.88
N VAL A 136 -0.27 23.20 7.47
CA VAL A 136 1.08 22.83 6.98
C VAL A 136 1.91 22.17 8.09
N ARG A 137 1.97 22.80 9.29
CA ARG A 137 2.71 22.22 10.42
C ARG A 137 2.21 20.84 10.81
N ASN A 138 0.91 20.60 10.79
CA ASN A 138 0.32 19.31 11.16
C ASN A 138 0.84 18.14 10.32
N VAL A 139 1.22 18.37 9.07
CA VAL A 139 1.63 17.28 8.14
C VAL A 139 3.11 17.31 7.75
N TYR A 140 3.83 18.42 7.98
CA TYR A 140 5.24 18.54 7.60
C TYR A 140 6.21 18.59 8.79
N SER A 141 5.78 19.04 9.99
CA SER A 141 6.69 19.31 11.11
C SER A 141 7.48 18.09 11.62
N HIS A 142 6.99 16.87 11.38
CA HIS A 142 7.65 15.63 11.75
C HIS A 142 8.70 15.18 10.72
N LEU A 143 8.81 15.86 9.57
CA LEU A 143 9.71 15.48 8.49
C LEU A 143 11.08 16.11 8.69
N ASP A 144 12.12 15.34 8.42
CA ASP A 144 13.50 15.82 8.47
C ASP A 144 13.70 16.98 7.48
N LYS A 145 14.45 17.99 7.89
CA LYS A 145 14.84 19.13 7.05
C LYS A 145 13.65 19.90 6.43
N PHE A 146 12.49 19.88 7.07
CA PHE A 146 11.35 20.63 6.60
C PHE A 146 11.65 22.13 6.58
N GLN A 147 11.39 22.75 5.41
CA GLN A 147 11.55 24.19 5.21
C GLN A 147 10.54 24.69 4.18
N VAL A 148 9.79 25.73 4.52
CA VAL A 148 9.03 26.51 3.54
C VAL A 148 10.01 27.42 2.79
N LEU A 149 9.94 27.38 1.47
CA LEU A 149 10.87 28.12 0.59
C LEU A 149 10.46 29.60 0.48
N GLY A 150 11.42 30.48 0.51
CA GLY A 150 11.23 31.90 0.25
C GLY A 150 10.92 32.18 -1.23
N LYS A 151 10.42 33.38 -1.52
CA LYS A 151 10.03 33.78 -2.88
C LYS A 151 11.21 33.69 -3.88
N GLU A 152 12.43 33.91 -3.42
CA GLU A 152 13.64 33.86 -4.25
C GLU A 152 14.16 32.42 -4.45
N GLU A 153 13.66 31.45 -3.66
CA GLU A 153 14.07 30.05 -3.73
C GLU A 153 13.15 29.22 -4.62
N VAL A 154 12.04 29.77 -5.08
CA VAL A 154 11.06 29.08 -5.93
C VAL A 154 11.11 29.56 -7.38
N PRO A 155 10.84 28.70 -8.36
CA PRO A 155 10.75 29.11 -9.75
C PRO A 155 9.67 30.14 -10.02
N THR A 156 9.86 30.96 -11.06
CA THR A 156 8.84 31.91 -11.50
C THR A 156 7.47 31.27 -11.69
N GLY A 157 6.42 31.91 -11.19
CA GLY A 157 5.04 31.44 -11.23
C GLY A 157 4.64 30.55 -10.05
N VAL A 158 5.59 30.08 -9.24
CA VAL A 158 5.28 29.32 -8.02
C VAL A 158 4.89 30.27 -6.90
N VAL A 159 3.74 30.02 -6.30
CA VAL A 159 3.18 30.80 -5.18
C VAL A 159 3.61 30.22 -3.83
N TRP A 160 3.75 28.91 -3.74
CA TRP A 160 4.15 28.21 -2.53
C TRP A 160 5.13 27.10 -2.85
N GLY A 161 6.18 26.98 -2.05
CA GLY A 161 7.18 25.93 -2.20
C GLY A 161 7.68 25.43 -0.86
N VAL A 162 8.08 24.15 -0.82
CA VAL A 162 8.58 23.49 0.37
C VAL A 162 9.61 22.43 0.00
N LYS A 163 10.60 22.22 0.89
CA LYS A 163 11.52 21.06 0.85
C LYS A 163 11.51 20.31 2.17
N TYR A 164 11.71 19.00 2.10
CA TYR A 164 11.64 18.10 3.27
C TYR A 164 12.30 16.76 2.98
N GLY A 165 12.65 16.02 4.02
CA GLY A 165 13.07 14.62 3.88
C GLY A 165 11.84 13.74 3.66
N THR A 166 11.86 12.94 2.62
CA THR A 166 10.78 12.02 2.28
C THR A 166 11.31 10.67 1.82
N TYR A 167 10.43 9.68 1.71
CA TYR A 167 10.79 8.40 1.11
C TYR A 167 10.30 8.27 -0.33
N VAL A 168 11.04 7.47 -1.08
CA VAL A 168 10.65 6.96 -2.39
C VAL A 168 10.67 5.44 -2.35
N ILE A 169 9.77 4.81 -3.12
CA ILE A 169 9.59 3.36 -3.12
C ILE A 169 9.66 2.82 -4.54
N ASN A 170 10.41 1.76 -4.75
CA ASN A 170 10.28 0.90 -5.91
C ASN A 170 9.06 -0.03 -5.67
N SER A 171 7.90 0.39 -6.13
CA SER A 171 6.61 -0.22 -5.80
C SER A 171 6.51 -1.71 -6.13
N PRO A 172 6.96 -2.21 -7.30
CA PRO A 172 7.03 -3.66 -7.57
C PRO A 172 7.89 -4.43 -6.56
N VAL A 173 9.09 -3.90 -6.26
CA VAL A 173 10.02 -4.55 -5.31
C VAL A 173 9.43 -4.58 -3.91
N TYR A 174 8.85 -3.48 -3.45
CA TYR A 174 8.25 -3.42 -2.12
C TYR A 174 7.06 -4.36 -1.95
N CYS A 175 6.15 -4.43 -2.93
CA CYS A 175 5.04 -5.37 -2.88
C CYS A 175 5.52 -6.83 -2.86
N ALA A 176 6.52 -7.19 -3.68
CA ALA A 176 7.11 -8.52 -3.68
C ALA A 176 7.80 -8.83 -2.34
N HIS A 177 8.49 -7.85 -1.74
CA HIS A 177 9.10 -7.95 -0.43
C HIS A 177 8.06 -8.23 0.68
N LEU A 178 6.94 -7.49 0.69
CA LEU A 178 5.85 -7.72 1.64
C LEU A 178 5.25 -9.12 1.49
N LEU A 179 4.98 -9.56 0.26
CA LEU A 179 4.46 -10.89 -0.02
C LEU A 179 5.42 -11.98 0.48
N ARG A 180 6.70 -11.85 0.17
CA ARG A 180 7.73 -12.78 0.65
C ARG A 180 7.74 -12.86 2.19
N LYS A 181 7.71 -11.72 2.87
CA LYS A 181 7.64 -11.68 4.35
C LYS A 181 6.39 -12.39 4.88
N PHE A 182 5.25 -12.16 4.24
CA PHE A 182 3.99 -12.79 4.62
C PHE A 182 4.07 -14.32 4.54
N VAL A 183 4.56 -14.85 3.42
CA VAL A 183 4.71 -16.30 3.21
C VAL A 183 5.75 -16.90 4.16
N LEU A 184 6.91 -16.26 4.33
CA LEU A 184 7.96 -16.75 5.26
C LEU A 184 7.52 -16.77 6.73
N LYS A 185 6.48 -16.00 7.09
CA LYS A 185 5.85 -16.05 8.41
C LYS A 185 4.67 -17.02 8.50
N GLY A 186 4.54 -17.93 7.53
CA GLY A 186 3.50 -18.96 7.52
C GLY A 186 2.14 -18.50 7.00
N GLY A 187 2.07 -17.35 6.31
CA GLY A 187 0.86 -16.94 5.60
C GLY A 187 0.63 -17.76 4.33
N GLU A 188 -0.61 -18.12 4.08
CA GLU A 188 -1.02 -18.84 2.88
C GLU A 188 -1.53 -17.88 1.82
N THR A 189 -1.34 -18.24 0.53
CA THR A 189 -1.80 -17.44 -0.61
C THR A 189 -2.65 -18.27 -1.54
N ARG A 190 -3.67 -17.64 -2.14
CA ARG A 190 -4.48 -18.26 -3.20
C ARG A 190 -4.78 -17.25 -4.29
N GLN A 191 -4.37 -17.57 -5.51
CA GLN A 191 -4.78 -16.77 -6.67
C GLN A 191 -6.19 -17.19 -7.07
N TYR A 192 -7.14 -16.27 -6.92
CA TYR A 192 -8.54 -16.52 -7.23
C TYR A 192 -9.28 -15.20 -7.46
N THR A 193 -10.16 -15.18 -8.44
CA THR A 193 -11.03 -14.03 -8.73
C THR A 193 -12.38 -14.24 -8.06
N LEU A 194 -12.60 -13.58 -6.93
CA LEU A 194 -13.87 -13.60 -6.23
C LEU A 194 -14.95 -12.85 -7.01
N ALA A 195 -16.11 -13.43 -7.15
CA ALA A 195 -17.27 -12.77 -7.76
C ALA A 195 -17.92 -11.76 -6.80
N ASN A 196 -17.91 -12.06 -5.50
CA ASN A 196 -18.43 -11.18 -4.43
C ASN A 196 -17.75 -11.47 -3.10
N LEU A 197 -18.00 -10.62 -2.08
CA LEU A 197 -17.40 -10.77 -0.75
C LEU A 197 -17.84 -12.04 0.00
N LYS A 198 -19.05 -12.52 -0.22
CA LYS A 198 -19.58 -13.70 0.50
C LYS A 198 -18.83 -14.97 0.11
N GLU A 199 -18.36 -15.04 -1.12
CA GLU A 199 -17.57 -16.18 -1.62
C GLU A 199 -16.27 -16.38 -0.82
N ALA A 200 -15.70 -15.31 -0.25
CA ALA A 200 -14.49 -15.40 0.56
C ALA A 200 -14.66 -16.27 1.81
N PHE A 201 -15.88 -16.39 2.35
CA PHE A 201 -16.17 -17.27 3.48
C PHE A 201 -16.07 -18.76 3.15
N SER A 202 -16.05 -19.12 1.87
CA SER A 202 -15.88 -20.50 1.38
C SER A 202 -14.43 -20.82 0.97
N MET A 203 -13.49 -19.90 1.15
CA MET A 203 -12.10 -20.10 0.75
C MET A 203 -11.32 -21.03 1.69
N ALA A 204 -11.83 -21.30 2.91
CA ALA A 204 -11.29 -22.28 3.85
C ALA A 204 -12.40 -22.88 4.70
N GLY A 205 -12.10 -23.94 5.46
CA GLY A 205 -13.10 -24.71 6.20
C GLY A 205 -13.75 -24.01 7.39
N ASN A 206 -13.10 -23.01 7.99
CA ASN A 206 -13.61 -22.26 9.15
C ASN A 206 -13.25 -20.79 9.01
N VAL A 207 -14.01 -20.05 8.19
CA VAL A 207 -13.82 -18.62 7.98
C VAL A 207 -14.93 -17.85 8.67
N LYS A 208 -14.58 -17.10 9.71
CA LYS A 208 -15.49 -16.18 10.40
C LYS A 208 -15.22 -14.73 10.07
N THR A 209 -14.01 -14.41 9.66
CA THR A 209 -13.57 -13.03 9.40
C THR A 209 -12.97 -12.91 8.00
N VAL A 210 -13.49 -11.97 7.24
CA VAL A 210 -12.99 -11.56 5.92
C VAL A 210 -12.53 -10.11 6.00
N VAL A 211 -11.32 -9.83 5.55
CA VAL A 211 -10.75 -8.47 5.49
C VAL A 211 -10.70 -8.02 4.04
N ASN A 212 -11.53 -7.05 3.68
CA ASN A 212 -11.68 -6.56 2.32
C ASN A 212 -10.69 -5.44 2.01
N CYS A 213 -9.55 -5.79 1.43
CA CYS A 213 -8.54 -4.86 0.90
C CYS A 213 -8.48 -4.90 -0.64
N SER A 214 -9.61 -5.15 -1.31
CA SER A 214 -9.72 -5.32 -2.76
C SER A 214 -9.42 -4.05 -3.58
N GLY A 215 -9.27 -2.91 -2.93
CA GLY A 215 -9.08 -1.60 -3.56
C GLY A 215 -10.41 -0.92 -3.92
N SER A 216 -11.28 -1.55 -4.71
CA SER A 216 -12.57 -1.00 -5.16
C SER A 216 -13.78 -1.42 -4.31
N GLY A 217 -13.61 -2.38 -3.38
CA GLY A 217 -14.61 -2.70 -2.38
C GLY A 217 -15.78 -3.54 -2.85
N PHE A 218 -15.71 -4.19 -4.00
CA PHE A 218 -16.84 -4.90 -4.64
C PHE A 218 -18.10 -4.00 -4.65
N GLU A 219 -18.98 -4.05 -5.49
CA GLU A 219 -20.30 -3.39 -5.60
C GLU A 219 -20.58 -2.14 -4.71
N ASP A 220 -19.53 -1.47 -4.18
CA ASP A 220 -19.70 -0.21 -3.44
C ASP A 220 -20.00 0.92 -4.43
N PRO A 221 -21.21 1.50 -4.41
CA PRO A 221 -21.62 2.54 -5.37
C PRO A 221 -20.82 3.84 -5.24
N LYS A 222 -20.09 4.03 -4.12
CA LYS A 222 -19.19 5.17 -3.92
C LYS A 222 -17.81 4.95 -4.51
N SER A 223 -17.49 3.72 -4.94
CA SER A 223 -16.20 3.40 -5.53
C SER A 223 -16.15 3.80 -7.01
N PHE A 224 -15.01 4.37 -7.40
CA PHE A 224 -14.72 4.72 -8.79
C PHE A 224 -13.24 4.56 -9.06
N ILE A 225 -12.85 4.60 -10.32
CA ILE A 225 -11.44 4.53 -10.69
C ILE A 225 -10.92 5.91 -11.12
N ILE A 226 -9.63 6.13 -10.85
CA ILE A 226 -8.90 7.27 -11.40
C ILE A 226 -7.77 6.69 -12.24
N ARG A 227 -7.93 6.76 -13.57
CA ARG A 227 -6.86 6.41 -14.49
C ARG A 227 -5.70 7.39 -14.35
N GLY A 228 -4.49 6.86 -14.38
CA GLY A 228 -3.28 7.67 -14.45
C GLY A 228 -2.30 7.08 -15.43
N GLN A 229 -1.74 7.94 -16.30
CA GLN A 229 -0.60 7.60 -17.13
C GLN A 229 0.66 8.28 -16.60
N THR A 230 1.74 7.53 -16.55
CA THR A 230 3.10 7.98 -16.25
C THR A 230 4.07 7.37 -17.25
N CYS A 231 5.28 7.90 -17.29
CA CYS A 231 6.37 7.35 -18.10
C CYS A 231 7.50 6.91 -17.18
N LEU A 232 7.98 5.67 -17.33
CA LEU A 232 9.17 5.18 -16.67
C LEU A 232 10.37 5.39 -17.57
N VAL A 233 11.39 6.09 -17.06
CA VAL A 233 12.63 6.39 -17.77
C VAL A 233 13.83 5.84 -17.01
N ARG A 234 14.93 5.58 -17.72
CA ARG A 234 16.19 5.09 -17.12
C ARG A 234 17.00 6.20 -16.46
N ASN A 235 16.77 7.47 -16.84
CA ASN A 235 17.49 8.62 -16.33
C ASN A 235 17.44 8.67 -14.79
N PRO A 236 18.58 8.67 -14.08
CA PRO A 236 18.61 8.72 -12.63
C PRO A 236 18.31 10.12 -12.11
N VAL A 237 17.69 10.20 -10.95
CA VAL A 237 17.50 11.44 -10.21
C VAL A 237 17.72 11.19 -8.71
N SER A 238 18.25 12.19 -8.00
CA SER A 238 18.63 12.07 -6.58
C SER A 238 17.54 12.53 -5.61
N LYS A 239 16.49 13.19 -6.11
CA LYS A 239 15.41 13.77 -5.31
C LYS A 239 14.06 13.58 -6.00
N THR A 240 12.97 13.71 -5.25
CA THR A 240 11.63 13.77 -5.84
C THR A 240 11.14 15.20 -5.91
N ILE A 241 10.56 15.58 -7.04
CA ILE A 241 10.00 16.92 -7.24
C ILE A 241 8.57 16.79 -7.72
N THR A 242 7.68 17.57 -7.14
CA THR A 242 6.28 17.65 -7.54
C THR A 242 5.91 19.10 -7.81
N ARG A 243 5.22 19.35 -8.91
CA ARG A 243 4.71 20.67 -9.27
C ARG A 243 3.23 20.58 -9.58
N GLN A 244 2.43 21.41 -8.93
CA GLN A 244 1.08 21.72 -9.35
C GLN A 244 1.14 22.88 -10.32
N ASN A 245 0.59 22.69 -11.51
CA ASN A 245 0.49 23.72 -12.53
C ASN A 245 -0.80 24.55 -12.34
N THR A 246 -0.84 25.74 -12.94
CA THR A 246 -1.99 26.66 -12.82
C THR A 246 -3.31 26.07 -13.33
N ASP A 247 -3.25 25.15 -14.30
CA ASP A 247 -4.41 24.42 -14.84
C ASP A 247 -4.89 23.26 -13.93
N GLY A 248 -4.29 23.10 -12.75
CA GLY A 248 -4.58 22.05 -11.79
C GLY A 248 -3.93 20.69 -12.13
N SER A 249 -3.22 20.58 -13.24
CA SER A 249 -2.47 19.37 -13.57
C SER A 249 -1.21 19.26 -12.67
N TRP A 250 -0.67 18.04 -12.60
CA TRP A 250 0.51 17.75 -11.80
C TRP A 250 1.63 17.22 -12.68
N SER A 251 2.83 17.74 -12.43
CA SER A 251 4.08 17.22 -12.99
C SER A 251 4.94 16.74 -11.84
N PHE A 252 5.51 15.53 -11.93
CA PHE A 252 6.38 15.01 -10.91
C PHE A 252 7.45 14.09 -11.48
N CYS A 253 8.57 13.99 -10.75
CA CYS A 253 9.58 12.97 -10.97
C CYS A 253 9.84 12.24 -9.65
N ILE A 254 9.87 10.91 -9.70
CA ILE A 254 10.04 10.05 -8.52
C ILE A 254 11.08 8.99 -8.84
N PRO A 255 12.29 9.04 -8.23
CA PRO A 255 13.28 7.97 -8.39
C PRO A 255 12.81 6.70 -7.71
N ARG A 256 12.97 5.58 -8.39
CA ARG A 256 12.76 4.25 -7.79
C ARG A 256 14.11 3.67 -7.36
N PRO A 257 14.29 3.33 -6.07
CA PRO A 257 15.52 2.69 -5.59
C PRO A 257 15.82 1.37 -6.33
N LEU A 258 17.03 0.84 -6.10
CA LEU A 258 17.47 -0.45 -6.67
C LEU A 258 17.38 -0.46 -8.20
N GLU A 259 17.90 0.59 -8.84
CA GLU A 259 17.95 0.75 -10.31
C GLU A 259 16.56 0.67 -10.99
N GLY A 260 15.50 0.99 -10.24
CA GLY A 260 14.13 0.94 -10.72
C GLY A 260 13.74 2.03 -11.72
N GLY A 261 14.68 2.92 -12.09
CA GLY A 261 14.46 4.06 -12.97
C GLY A 261 13.76 5.23 -12.29
N THR A 262 13.23 6.14 -13.09
CA THR A 262 12.48 7.32 -12.60
C THR A 262 11.09 7.36 -13.21
N ILE A 263 10.09 7.57 -12.38
CA ILE A 263 8.72 7.83 -12.82
C ILE A 263 8.56 9.32 -13.13
N ILE A 264 8.19 9.60 -14.35
CA ILE A 264 7.76 10.94 -14.80
C ILE A 264 6.23 10.94 -14.90
N GLY A 265 5.56 11.84 -14.21
CA GLY A 265 4.11 11.84 -14.16
C GLY A 265 3.49 13.22 -14.13
N GLY A 266 2.19 13.32 -14.15
CA GLY A 266 1.32 12.20 -14.51
C GLY A 266 -0.10 12.72 -14.72
N THR A 267 -1.00 11.85 -15.15
CA THR A 267 -2.40 12.21 -15.36
C THR A 267 -3.30 11.79 -14.18
N LYS A 268 -4.46 12.46 -14.08
CA LYS A 268 -5.53 12.15 -13.14
C LYS A 268 -6.86 12.24 -13.90
N GLU A 269 -7.39 11.08 -14.29
CA GLU A 269 -8.54 10.96 -15.17
C GLU A 269 -9.63 10.12 -14.49
N PRO A 270 -10.53 10.74 -13.70
CA PRO A 270 -11.62 10.02 -13.04
C PRO A 270 -12.54 9.34 -14.08
N ASN A 271 -12.94 8.11 -13.77
CA ASN A 271 -13.86 7.30 -14.57
C ASN A 271 -13.41 7.01 -16.03
N ASN A 272 -12.14 7.23 -16.34
CA ASN A 272 -11.58 6.83 -17.63
C ASN A 272 -11.07 5.38 -17.54
N TRP A 273 -11.74 4.47 -18.28
CA TRP A 273 -11.45 3.03 -18.28
C TRP A 273 -10.50 2.59 -19.40
N ASP A 274 -9.98 3.50 -20.24
CA ASP A 274 -9.02 3.15 -21.29
C ASP A 274 -7.75 2.51 -20.70
N PRO A 275 -7.42 1.25 -21.04
CA PRO A 275 -6.22 0.59 -20.55
C PRO A 275 -4.95 1.00 -21.30
N ASN A 276 -5.08 1.68 -22.46
CA ASN A 276 -3.97 1.93 -23.35
C ASN A 276 -3.25 3.23 -23.00
N PRO A 277 -1.91 3.29 -23.09
CA PRO A 277 -1.18 4.53 -22.97
C PRO A 277 -1.35 5.40 -24.24
N SER A 278 -1.37 6.73 -24.04
CA SER A 278 -1.38 7.72 -25.11
C SER A 278 0.04 8.24 -25.38
N LEU A 279 0.47 8.23 -26.64
CA LEU A 279 1.76 8.79 -27.05
C LEU A 279 1.78 10.31 -26.85
N GLU A 280 0.68 11.00 -27.13
CA GLU A 280 0.54 12.44 -26.89
C GLU A 280 0.73 12.77 -25.41
N THR A 281 0.13 11.98 -24.51
CA THR A 281 0.32 12.13 -23.07
C THR A 281 1.79 11.92 -22.69
N ARG A 282 2.48 10.89 -23.23
CA ARG A 282 3.91 10.69 -23.00
C ARG A 282 4.70 11.95 -23.41
N GLN A 283 4.50 12.46 -24.61
CA GLN A 283 5.20 13.62 -25.13
C GLN A 283 5.01 14.84 -24.21
N ARG A 284 3.80 15.10 -23.77
CA ARG A 284 3.46 16.18 -22.84
C ARG A 284 4.15 15.98 -21.46
N LEU A 285 4.13 14.76 -20.90
CA LEU A 285 4.79 14.47 -19.63
C LEU A 285 6.31 14.70 -19.69
N LEU A 286 6.95 14.25 -20.76
CA LEU A 286 8.38 14.44 -20.95
C LEU A 286 8.74 15.90 -21.21
N ALA A 287 7.95 16.64 -21.98
CA ALA A 287 8.14 18.07 -22.19
C ALA A 287 8.00 18.86 -20.86
N ASN A 288 7.02 18.53 -20.03
CA ASN A 288 6.88 19.13 -18.70
C ASN A 288 8.10 18.80 -17.82
N ALA A 289 8.58 17.56 -17.84
CA ALA A 289 9.77 17.17 -17.09
C ALA A 289 11.01 17.96 -17.53
N THR A 290 11.22 18.13 -18.82
CA THR A 290 12.31 18.96 -19.35
C THR A 290 12.22 20.41 -18.87
N LYS A 291 10.99 20.95 -18.82
CA LYS A 291 10.77 22.34 -18.44
C LYS A 291 10.97 22.60 -16.95
N TRP A 292 10.55 21.65 -16.10
CA TRP A 292 10.41 21.89 -14.67
C TRP A 292 11.49 21.25 -13.79
N PHE A 293 12.23 20.26 -14.33
CA PHE A 293 13.19 19.48 -13.53
C PHE A 293 14.60 19.63 -14.08
N PRO A 294 15.46 20.43 -13.41
CA PRO A 294 16.76 20.87 -13.94
C PRO A 294 17.75 19.71 -14.20
N PHE A 295 17.62 18.58 -13.50
CA PHE A 295 18.51 17.42 -13.70
C PHE A 295 18.31 16.71 -15.05
N THR A 296 17.23 16.97 -15.76
CA THR A 296 17.05 16.43 -17.12
C THR A 296 17.94 17.14 -18.14
N SER A 297 18.47 18.32 -17.80
CA SER A 297 19.43 19.04 -18.63
C SER A 297 20.80 18.36 -18.72
N GLU A 298 21.18 17.59 -17.67
CA GLU A 298 22.45 16.84 -17.66
C GLU A 298 22.46 15.71 -18.71
N SER A 299 21.29 15.19 -19.06
CA SER A 299 21.14 14.21 -20.15
C SER A 299 20.88 14.82 -21.52
N GLY A 300 21.14 16.14 -21.70
CA GLY A 300 20.83 16.85 -22.94
C GLY A 300 19.33 16.96 -23.25
N GLY A 301 18.48 16.84 -22.25
CA GLY A 301 17.02 16.87 -22.40
C GLY A 301 16.42 15.61 -23.03
N GLN A 302 17.21 14.57 -23.26
CA GLN A 302 16.74 13.31 -23.80
C GLN A 302 16.39 12.32 -22.67
N PHE A 303 15.25 11.65 -22.84
CA PHE A 303 14.80 10.59 -21.94
C PHE A 303 14.99 9.21 -22.55
N ASP A 304 15.67 8.32 -21.83
CA ASP A 304 15.73 6.90 -22.16
C ASP A 304 14.43 6.24 -21.61
N VAL A 305 13.41 6.22 -22.45
CA VAL A 305 12.09 5.70 -22.10
C VAL A 305 12.10 4.19 -22.03
N ILE A 306 11.83 3.63 -20.86
CA ILE A 306 11.67 2.19 -20.66
C ILE A 306 10.25 1.76 -21.09
N ARG A 307 9.22 2.47 -20.61
CA ARG A 307 7.81 2.20 -20.97
C ARG A 307 6.86 3.29 -20.45
N ASP A 308 5.68 3.34 -21.05
CA ASP A 308 4.52 3.99 -20.44
C ASP A 308 3.86 3.05 -19.43
N ILE A 309 3.26 3.65 -18.41
CA ILE A 309 2.52 2.96 -17.38
C ILE A 309 1.11 3.54 -17.31
N VAL A 310 0.11 2.68 -17.41
CA VAL A 310 -1.29 3.02 -17.13
C VAL A 310 -1.76 2.20 -15.95
N GLY A 311 -2.36 2.86 -14.96
CA GLY A 311 -2.95 2.21 -13.80
C GLY A 311 -4.27 2.86 -13.40
N ARG A 312 -5.19 2.07 -12.87
CA ARG A 312 -6.49 2.51 -12.36
C ARG A 312 -6.46 2.53 -10.84
N ARG A 313 -6.31 3.74 -10.27
CA ARG A 313 -6.31 3.94 -8.82
C ARG A 313 -7.71 3.74 -8.28
N PRO A 314 -7.96 2.80 -7.36
CA PRO A 314 -9.29 2.60 -6.79
C PRO A 314 -9.57 3.68 -5.73
N ALA A 315 -10.50 4.56 -6.03
CA ALA A 315 -10.92 5.66 -5.20
C ALA A 315 -12.36 5.46 -4.69
N ARG A 316 -12.75 6.24 -3.69
CA ARG A 316 -14.07 6.19 -3.10
C ARG A 316 -14.52 7.59 -2.69
N GLU A 317 -15.77 7.93 -2.97
CA GLU A 317 -16.40 9.14 -2.46
C GLU A 317 -16.49 9.10 -0.93
N GLY A 318 -16.10 10.18 -0.28
CA GLY A 318 -15.95 10.23 1.18
C GLY A 318 -14.67 9.54 1.70
N GLY A 319 -13.78 9.10 0.81
CA GLY A 319 -12.46 8.57 1.12
C GLY A 319 -12.43 7.11 1.55
N LEU A 320 -11.31 6.72 2.14
CA LEU A 320 -11.01 5.36 2.54
C LEU A 320 -12.06 4.80 3.53
N ARG A 321 -12.62 3.62 3.24
CA ARG A 321 -13.54 2.92 4.13
C ARG A 321 -12.73 2.02 5.09
N ILE A 322 -12.79 2.31 6.39
CA ILE A 322 -12.25 1.44 7.44
C ILE A 322 -13.35 1.24 8.46
N GLU A 323 -13.92 0.04 8.50
CA GLU A 323 -14.94 -0.35 9.49
C GLU A 323 -15.09 -1.87 9.56
N ALA A 324 -15.56 -2.37 10.70
CA ALA A 324 -15.94 -3.77 10.90
C ALA A 324 -17.47 -3.91 10.86
N GLU A 325 -17.97 -4.66 9.89
CA GLU A 325 -19.39 -4.97 9.68
C GLU A 325 -19.70 -6.37 10.20
N LYS A 326 -20.64 -6.49 11.14
CA LYS A 326 -21.12 -7.77 11.65
C LYS A 326 -22.24 -8.29 10.75
N LEU A 327 -22.14 -9.53 10.30
CA LEU A 327 -23.19 -10.25 9.58
C LEU A 327 -24.12 -11.00 10.53
N ALA A 328 -25.26 -11.49 10.02
CA ALA A 328 -26.31 -12.11 10.83
C ALA A 328 -25.89 -13.41 11.55
N ASP A 329 -24.83 -14.07 11.11
CA ASP A 329 -24.39 -15.39 11.58
C ASP A 329 -23.04 -15.35 12.33
N ASP A 330 -22.79 -14.28 13.06
CA ASP A 330 -21.56 -14.00 13.81
C ASP A 330 -20.28 -13.97 12.95
N ARG A 331 -20.42 -13.81 11.65
CA ARG A 331 -19.33 -13.50 10.74
C ARG A 331 -19.09 -12.01 10.63
N TYR A 332 -17.87 -11.64 10.24
CA TYR A 332 -17.47 -10.24 10.09
C TYR A 332 -16.82 -9.97 8.75
N ILE A 333 -17.09 -8.80 8.20
CA ILE A 333 -16.30 -8.21 7.12
C ILE A 333 -15.64 -6.95 7.67
N VAL A 334 -14.31 -6.87 7.55
CA VAL A 334 -13.54 -5.68 7.93
C VAL A 334 -13.04 -5.02 6.65
N HIS A 335 -13.43 -3.78 6.44
CA HIS A 335 -13.12 -3.05 5.21
C HIS A 335 -11.84 -2.22 5.34
N GLY A 336 -11.05 -2.15 4.24
CA GLY A 336 -9.83 -1.35 4.11
C GLY A 336 -9.56 -1.03 2.64
N TYR A 337 -10.40 -0.21 1.99
CA TYR A 337 -10.30 0.07 0.56
C TYR A 337 -10.69 1.51 0.19
N GLY A 338 -10.39 1.92 -1.05
CA GLY A 338 -10.76 3.24 -1.56
C GLY A 338 -9.71 4.33 -1.36
N ALA A 339 -8.42 3.98 -1.22
CA ALA A 339 -7.32 4.91 -0.93
C ALA A 339 -6.94 5.84 -2.11
N GLY A 340 -7.49 5.62 -3.30
CA GLY A 340 -7.17 6.44 -4.48
C GLY A 340 -5.68 6.44 -4.82
N GLY A 341 -5.08 7.62 -4.90
CA GLY A 341 -3.65 7.79 -5.17
C GLY A 341 -2.74 7.63 -3.97
N ARG A 342 -3.27 7.48 -2.75
CA ARG A 342 -2.50 7.53 -1.50
C ARG A 342 -2.21 6.16 -0.87
N GLY A 343 -2.45 5.07 -1.60
CA GLY A 343 -2.33 3.72 -1.06
C GLY A 343 -1.01 3.40 -0.38
N PHE A 344 0.14 3.82 -0.94
CA PHE A 344 1.46 3.63 -0.31
C PHE A 344 1.67 4.54 0.89
N GLU A 345 1.23 5.80 0.80
CA GLU A 345 1.38 6.78 1.87
C GLU A 345 0.66 6.36 3.15
N LEU A 346 -0.49 5.70 3.01
CA LEU A 346 -1.37 5.35 4.11
C LEU A 346 -1.24 3.89 4.55
N SER A 347 -0.52 3.06 3.80
CA SER A 347 -0.61 1.59 3.85
C SER A 347 -0.43 0.99 5.25
N ARG A 348 0.59 1.43 6.01
CA ARG A 348 0.85 0.91 7.35
C ARG A 348 -0.16 1.43 8.37
N GLY A 349 -0.46 2.72 8.34
CA GLY A 349 -1.45 3.32 9.24
C GLY A 349 -2.84 2.71 9.06
N VAL A 350 -3.27 2.51 7.80
CA VAL A 350 -4.52 1.82 7.46
C VAL A 350 -4.52 0.37 7.98
N ALA A 351 -3.43 -0.36 7.80
CA ALA A 351 -3.32 -1.73 8.30
C ALA A 351 -3.45 -1.80 9.83
N GLU A 352 -2.89 -0.83 10.54
CA GLU A 352 -3.01 -0.72 12.01
C GLU A 352 -4.44 -0.37 12.42
N ASP A 353 -5.11 0.53 11.72
CA ASP A 353 -6.52 0.87 12.00
C ASP A 353 -7.46 -0.32 11.75
N ILE A 354 -7.22 -1.11 10.70
CA ILE A 354 -7.96 -2.36 10.44
C ILE A 354 -7.76 -3.33 11.61
N VAL A 355 -6.51 -3.53 12.06
CA VAL A 355 -6.21 -4.39 13.21
C VAL A 355 -6.86 -3.86 14.48
N ALA A 356 -6.85 -2.55 14.70
CA ALA A 356 -7.53 -1.93 15.85
C ALA A 356 -9.05 -2.21 15.85
N ALA A 357 -9.70 -2.06 14.68
CA ALA A 357 -11.11 -2.40 14.52
C ALA A 357 -11.39 -3.90 14.78
N MET A 358 -10.49 -4.78 14.36
CA MET A 358 -10.61 -6.22 14.64
C MET A 358 -10.43 -6.54 16.14
N LEU A 359 -9.49 -5.89 16.82
CA LEU A 359 -9.26 -6.05 18.25
C LEU A 359 -10.47 -5.56 19.07
N GLU A 360 -11.05 -4.43 18.70
CA GLU A 360 -12.29 -3.90 19.32
C GLU A 360 -13.45 -4.90 19.23
N LYS A 361 -13.57 -5.60 18.13
CA LYS A 361 -14.59 -6.66 17.93
C LYS A 361 -14.14 -8.03 18.45
N ARG A 362 -13.00 -8.15 19.11
CA ARG A 362 -12.40 -9.40 19.63
C ARG A 362 -12.16 -10.49 18.56
N LEU A 363 -11.95 -10.08 17.32
CA LEU A 363 -11.59 -10.97 16.21
C LEU A 363 -10.10 -11.37 16.24
N LEU A 364 -9.31 -10.64 16.98
CA LEU A 364 -7.89 -10.88 17.27
C LEU A 364 -7.65 -10.75 18.78
N GLN A 365 -6.52 -11.26 19.25
CA GLN A 365 -6.06 -11.02 20.61
C GLN A 365 -5.04 -9.89 20.67
N ALA A 366 -5.16 -9.02 21.68
CA ALA A 366 -4.12 -8.05 21.98
C ALA A 366 -2.84 -8.80 22.35
N LYS A 367 -1.69 -8.35 21.83
CA LYS A 367 -0.40 -8.85 22.35
C LYS A 367 -0.28 -8.49 23.82
N ALA A 368 0.14 -9.46 24.62
CA ALA A 368 0.63 -9.14 25.96
C ALA A 368 1.79 -8.13 25.80
N SER A 369 1.68 -6.97 26.42
CA SER A 369 2.80 -6.03 26.50
C SER A 369 3.93 -6.72 27.28
N LEU A 370 5.05 -6.99 26.61
CA LEU A 370 6.29 -7.41 27.23
C LEU A 370 6.95 -6.22 27.92
#